data_3b40eff9bf44c462bcb15475ddac7eb9
#
_entry.id   3b40eff9bf44c462bcb15475ddac7eb9
#
_cell.length_a   1.000
_cell.length_b   1.000
_cell.length_c   1.000
_cell.angle_alpha   90.00
_cell.angle_beta   90.00
_cell.angle_gamma   90.00
#
_symmetry.space_group_name_H-M   'P 1'
#
loop_
_entity.id
_entity.type
_entity.pdbx_description
1 polymer ?
#
loop_
_entity_poly.entity_id
_entity_poly.type
_entity_poly.pdbx_seq_one_letter_code
_entity_poly.pdbx_strand_id
1 'polypeptide(L)'
;MSKSFPNPYGQPNTIFENLSLSIEDGEFVSIIGSNGTGKSTLLNIISGLIKESSGEITLDNTNITNLAEHRRTQIVSRVFQDPSLGTCPSMTVRENLSLALNKGKLLNLKRCLRHKTNDLEHLLEGISLDLKKYLDIKVQYLSGGQRQSLSLIMSSLASPKVLLLDEHTAALDPKTSNEVIELTDKIVREKNITTLMVTHNLKHALQYGDRLIMLHKGEVVLDVNGREKEKLTIEEILEKFEYAV
;
A
#
# COMPACT_ATOMS: atom_id res chain seq x y z
N MET A 1 -3.07 -1.31 19.98
CA MET A 1 -1.65 -0.90 19.96
C MET A 1 -1.48 0.58 20.24
N SER A 2 -0.35 0.99 20.83
CA SER A 2 -0.03 2.41 21.06
C SER A 2 1.31 2.75 20.43
N LYS A 3 1.48 4.03 20.03
CA LYS A 3 2.73 4.55 19.48
C LYS A 3 3.00 5.97 19.95
N SER A 4 4.15 6.17 20.60
CA SER A 4 4.66 7.48 20.96
C SER A 4 6.11 7.61 20.48
N PHE A 5 6.48 8.82 20.10
CA PHE A 5 7.87 9.17 19.78
C PHE A 5 8.45 10.01 20.90
N PRO A 6 9.70 9.75 21.31
CA PRO A 6 10.35 10.56 22.34
C PRO A 6 10.48 12.03 21.86
N ASN A 7 10.19 12.96 22.75
CA ASN A 7 10.41 14.37 22.51
C ASN A 7 11.46 14.87 23.51
N PRO A 8 12.67 15.30 23.06
CA PRO A 8 13.74 15.76 23.92
C PRO A 8 13.39 17.01 24.76
N TYR A 9 12.37 17.75 24.32
CA TYR A 9 12.00 19.05 24.91
C TYR A 9 10.68 19.04 25.67
N GLY A 10 10.06 17.86 25.89
CA GLY A 10 8.78 17.80 26.59
C GLY A 10 8.16 16.41 26.67
N GLN A 11 6.85 16.36 26.78
CA GLN A 11 6.10 15.10 26.79
C GLN A 11 6.26 14.34 25.46
N PRO A 12 6.28 13.01 25.47
CA PRO A 12 6.33 12.21 24.25
C PRO A 12 5.20 12.60 23.29
N ASN A 13 5.50 12.63 22.00
CA ASN A 13 4.47 12.86 20.98
C ASN A 13 3.75 11.52 20.72
N THR A 14 2.55 11.40 21.29
CA THR A 14 1.71 10.20 21.13
C THR A 14 0.92 10.31 19.83
N ILE A 15 1.12 9.32 18.95
CA ILE A 15 0.42 9.22 17.67
C ILE A 15 -0.84 8.35 17.80
N PHE A 16 -0.73 7.22 18.52
CA PHE A 16 -1.83 6.31 18.79
C PHE A 16 -1.87 5.96 20.27
N GLU A 17 -3.06 5.97 20.84
CA GLU A 17 -3.33 5.47 22.19
C GLU A 17 -4.43 4.41 22.09
N ASN A 18 -4.04 3.14 22.33
CA ASN A 18 -4.94 1.98 22.30
C ASN A 18 -5.71 1.79 20.97
N LEU A 19 -5.11 2.16 19.83
CA LEU A 19 -5.71 1.90 18.53
C LEU A 19 -5.93 0.39 18.34
N SER A 20 -7.18 0.00 18.05
CA SER A 20 -7.58 -1.37 17.75
C SER A 20 -8.31 -1.40 16.41
N LEU A 21 -7.83 -2.24 15.48
CA LEU A 21 -8.43 -2.44 14.16
C LEU A 21 -8.41 -3.93 13.85
N SER A 22 -9.53 -4.45 13.35
CA SER A 22 -9.63 -5.78 12.77
C SER A 22 -9.98 -5.65 11.30
N ILE A 23 -9.29 -6.41 10.45
CA ILE A 23 -9.46 -6.39 9.00
C ILE A 23 -9.63 -7.84 8.55
N GLU A 24 -10.66 -8.09 7.76
CA GLU A 24 -10.96 -9.42 7.26
C GLU A 24 -10.00 -9.83 6.13
N ASP A 25 -9.85 -11.13 5.92
CA ASP A 25 -9.02 -11.65 4.84
C ASP A 25 -9.60 -11.26 3.47
N GLY A 26 -8.75 -10.72 2.59
CA GLY A 26 -9.15 -10.20 1.28
C GLY A 26 -9.90 -8.86 1.33
N GLU A 27 -10.12 -8.25 2.51
CA GLU A 27 -10.78 -6.95 2.61
C GLU A 27 -9.89 -5.83 2.07
N PHE A 28 -10.46 -4.95 1.27
CA PHE A 28 -9.80 -3.73 0.79
C PHE A 28 -10.31 -2.53 1.59
N VAL A 29 -9.47 -2.02 2.48
CA VAL A 29 -9.77 -0.90 3.38
C VAL A 29 -9.13 0.39 2.89
N SER A 30 -9.94 1.43 2.68
CA SER A 30 -9.47 2.79 2.43
C SER A 30 -9.33 3.55 3.75
N ILE A 31 -8.17 4.19 3.98
CA ILE A 31 -7.87 4.97 5.18
C ILE A 31 -7.67 6.42 4.80
N ILE A 32 -8.50 7.29 5.36
CA ILE A 32 -8.43 8.75 5.18
C ILE A 32 -8.13 9.45 6.52
N GLY A 33 -7.81 10.71 6.47
CA GLY A 33 -7.52 11.54 7.66
C GLY A 33 -6.62 12.72 7.29
N SER A 34 -6.62 13.75 8.12
CA SER A 34 -5.76 14.92 7.96
C SER A 34 -4.27 14.58 8.03
N ASN A 35 -3.41 15.51 7.65
CA ASN A 35 -1.98 15.33 7.81
C ASN A 35 -1.62 15.21 9.31
N GLY A 36 -0.66 14.33 9.62
CA GLY A 36 -0.22 14.11 11.00
C GLY A 36 -1.10 13.20 11.85
N THR A 37 -2.22 12.65 11.33
CA THR A 37 -3.10 11.74 12.10
C THR A 37 -2.54 10.33 12.30
N GLY A 38 -1.34 10.04 11.78
CA GLY A 38 -0.68 8.76 11.99
C GLY A 38 -0.86 7.74 10.86
N LYS A 39 -1.53 8.06 9.73
CA LYS A 39 -1.78 7.09 8.64
C LYS A 39 -0.51 6.37 8.17
N SER A 40 0.52 7.12 7.77
CA SER A 40 1.80 6.52 7.34
C SER A 40 2.55 5.84 8.50
N THR A 41 2.37 6.33 9.74
CA THR A 41 2.90 5.66 10.94
C THR A 41 2.25 4.29 11.13
N LEU A 42 0.94 4.17 10.92
CA LEU A 42 0.22 2.90 10.94
C LEU A 42 0.80 1.92 9.91
N LEU A 43 0.94 2.35 8.65
CA LEU A 43 1.55 1.52 7.61
C LEU A 43 3.00 1.13 7.94
N ASN A 44 3.78 2.05 8.52
CA ASN A 44 5.16 1.79 8.95
C ASN A 44 5.23 0.75 10.07
N ILE A 45 4.28 0.76 11.00
CA ILE A 45 4.20 -0.22 12.09
C ILE A 45 3.79 -1.59 11.52
N ILE A 46 2.78 -1.65 10.64
CA ILE A 46 2.33 -2.89 10.01
C ILE A 46 3.45 -3.50 9.15
N SER A 47 4.19 -2.70 8.39
CA SER A 47 5.32 -3.18 7.58
C SER A 47 6.54 -3.59 8.43
N GLY A 48 6.62 -3.19 9.69
CA GLY A 48 7.75 -3.46 10.59
C GLY A 48 8.91 -2.48 10.46
N LEU A 49 8.74 -1.41 9.70
CA LEU A 49 9.75 -0.34 9.56
C LEU A 49 9.89 0.46 10.87
N ILE A 50 8.78 0.61 11.60
CA ILE A 50 8.74 1.26 12.92
C ILE A 50 8.12 0.28 13.91
N LYS A 51 8.73 0.17 15.10
CA LYS A 51 8.16 -0.64 16.18
C LYS A 51 7.10 0.16 16.94
N GLU A 52 6.00 -0.52 17.31
CA GLU A 52 5.01 0.00 18.25
C GLU A 52 5.60 0.26 19.63
N SER A 53 4.99 1.11 20.43
CA SER A 53 5.38 1.33 21.84
C SER A 53 4.78 0.26 22.76
N SER A 54 3.56 -0.19 22.45
CA SER A 54 2.87 -1.30 23.14
C SER A 54 1.76 -1.88 22.29
N GLY A 55 1.31 -3.07 22.65
CA GLY A 55 0.26 -3.81 21.94
C GLY A 55 0.83 -4.88 21.00
N GLU A 56 -0.01 -5.40 20.13
CA GLU A 56 0.36 -6.50 19.24
C GLU A 56 -0.26 -6.35 17.84
N ILE A 57 0.36 -7.02 16.88
CA ILE A 57 -0.12 -7.17 15.51
C ILE A 57 -0.21 -8.66 15.22
N THR A 58 -1.39 -9.11 14.82
CA THR A 58 -1.64 -10.49 14.42
C THR A 58 -2.01 -10.57 12.95
N LEU A 59 -1.57 -11.61 12.27
CA LEU A 59 -1.93 -11.96 10.91
C LEU A 59 -2.20 -13.46 10.86
N ASP A 60 -3.39 -13.87 10.42
CA ASP A 60 -3.84 -15.28 10.41
C ASP A 60 -3.60 -15.97 11.76
N ASN A 61 -4.03 -15.35 12.84
CA ASN A 61 -3.84 -15.81 14.23
C ASN A 61 -2.36 -15.97 14.66
N THR A 62 -1.42 -15.49 13.86
CA THR A 62 0.01 -15.50 14.19
C THR A 62 0.45 -14.11 14.63
N ASN A 63 1.03 -14.00 15.81
CA ASN A 63 1.58 -12.74 16.29
C ASN A 63 2.86 -12.41 15.50
N ILE A 64 2.83 -11.30 14.76
CA ILE A 64 3.94 -10.81 13.94
C ILE A 64 4.65 -9.59 14.54
N THR A 65 4.26 -9.14 15.73
CA THR A 65 4.75 -7.93 16.40
C THR A 65 6.28 -7.86 16.41
N ASN A 66 6.94 -8.93 16.84
CA ASN A 66 8.39 -9.00 16.94
C ASN A 66 9.06 -9.65 15.71
N LEU A 67 8.33 -9.86 14.63
CA LEU A 67 8.89 -10.42 13.41
C LEU A 67 9.84 -9.40 12.77
N ALA A 68 11.09 -9.82 12.51
CA ALA A 68 12.09 -8.95 11.88
C ALA A 68 11.59 -8.44 10.51
N GLU A 69 11.92 -7.21 10.16
CA GLU A 69 11.46 -6.51 8.95
C GLU A 69 11.64 -7.38 7.68
N HIS A 70 12.82 -7.97 7.48
CA HIS A 70 13.11 -8.81 6.31
C HIS A 70 12.23 -10.07 6.21
N ARG A 71 11.69 -10.58 7.32
CA ARG A 71 10.71 -11.67 7.33
C ARG A 71 9.30 -11.13 7.10
N ARG A 72 8.99 -9.96 7.68
CA ARG A 72 7.69 -9.31 7.51
C ARG A 72 7.46 -8.91 6.06
N THR A 73 8.48 -8.46 5.33
CA THR A 73 8.38 -8.13 3.90
C THR A 73 8.04 -9.33 3.01
N GLN A 74 8.13 -10.57 3.50
CA GLN A 74 7.68 -11.75 2.74
C GLN A 74 6.16 -11.91 2.74
N ILE A 75 5.48 -11.38 3.75
CA ILE A 75 4.03 -11.49 3.94
C ILE A 75 3.30 -10.15 3.79
N VAL A 76 3.99 -9.03 4.02
CA VAL A 76 3.48 -7.68 3.84
C VAL A 76 4.28 -6.99 2.73
N SER A 77 3.61 -6.54 1.68
CA SER A 77 4.21 -5.71 0.63
C SER A 77 3.74 -4.27 0.75
N ARG A 78 4.53 -3.34 0.23
CA ARG A 78 4.18 -1.92 0.26
C ARG A 78 4.44 -1.25 -1.08
N VAL A 79 3.52 -0.41 -1.50
CA VAL A 79 3.67 0.56 -2.59
C VAL A 79 3.78 1.94 -1.96
N PHE A 80 4.85 2.65 -2.30
CA PHE A 80 5.14 3.97 -1.76
C PHE A 80 4.54 5.07 -2.64
N GLN A 81 4.39 6.26 -2.08
CA GLN A 81 4.02 7.47 -2.81
C GLN A 81 5.05 7.79 -3.90
N ASP A 82 6.35 7.67 -3.59
CA ASP A 82 7.43 7.76 -4.57
C ASP A 82 7.76 6.35 -5.10
N PRO A 83 7.47 6.06 -6.38
CA PRO A 83 7.74 4.75 -6.96
C PRO A 83 9.23 4.39 -7.04
N SER A 84 10.13 5.35 -6.88
CA SER A 84 11.58 5.10 -6.87
C SER A 84 12.01 4.26 -5.65
N LEU A 85 11.24 4.31 -4.56
CA LEU A 85 11.49 3.50 -3.35
C LEU A 85 11.12 2.02 -3.55
N GLY A 86 10.26 1.71 -4.51
CA GLY A 86 9.82 0.35 -4.84
C GLY A 86 10.48 -0.26 -6.08
N THR A 87 11.35 0.49 -6.78
CA THR A 87 11.96 0.07 -8.04
C THR A 87 13.45 0.39 -8.08
N CYS A 88 14.18 -0.24 -9.02
CA CYS A 88 15.57 0.09 -9.32
C CYS A 88 15.62 0.95 -10.60
N PRO A 89 15.74 2.28 -10.54
CA PRO A 89 15.64 3.16 -11.71
C PRO A 89 16.69 2.91 -12.81
N SER A 90 17.88 2.45 -12.43
CA SER A 90 18.97 2.13 -13.37
C SER A 90 18.81 0.79 -14.10
N MET A 91 17.90 -0.06 -13.63
CA MET A 91 17.60 -1.36 -14.22
C MET A 91 16.40 -1.24 -15.19
N THR A 92 16.30 -2.19 -16.12
CA THR A 92 15.15 -2.29 -17.03
C THR A 92 13.89 -2.77 -16.30
N VAL A 93 12.72 -2.60 -16.92
CA VAL A 93 11.45 -3.16 -16.42
C VAL A 93 11.57 -4.68 -16.22
N ARG A 94 12.13 -5.38 -17.18
CA ARG A 94 12.39 -6.83 -17.14
C ARG A 94 13.21 -7.23 -15.91
N GLU A 95 14.29 -6.51 -15.65
CA GLU A 95 15.17 -6.79 -14.52
C GLU A 95 14.46 -6.54 -13.19
N ASN A 96 13.69 -5.45 -13.07
CA ASN A 96 12.88 -5.15 -11.89
C ASN A 96 11.85 -6.23 -11.62
N LEU A 97 11.08 -6.66 -12.63
CA LEU A 97 10.11 -7.76 -12.51
C LEU A 97 10.78 -9.07 -12.11
N SER A 98 11.94 -9.35 -12.69
CA SER A 98 12.73 -10.56 -12.37
C SER A 98 13.19 -10.56 -10.91
N LEU A 99 13.59 -9.42 -10.36
CA LEU A 99 13.92 -9.27 -8.94
C LEU A 99 12.70 -9.54 -8.06
N ALA A 100 11.55 -8.97 -8.40
CA ALA A 100 10.31 -9.16 -7.64
C ALA A 100 9.86 -10.62 -7.59
N LEU A 101 9.92 -11.33 -8.73
CA LEU A 101 9.60 -12.78 -8.84
C LEU A 101 10.52 -13.68 -8.01
N ASN A 102 11.73 -13.21 -7.71
CA ASN A 102 12.73 -13.96 -6.94
C ASN A 102 12.85 -13.48 -5.48
N LYS A 103 11.96 -12.62 -5.03
CA LYS A 103 11.92 -12.13 -3.64
C LYS A 103 11.91 -13.30 -2.66
N GLY A 104 12.82 -13.28 -1.69
CA GLY A 104 12.97 -14.34 -0.67
C GLY A 104 13.75 -15.58 -1.11
N LYS A 105 14.20 -15.67 -2.36
CA LYS A 105 14.99 -16.81 -2.87
C LYS A 105 16.48 -16.48 -2.92
N LEU A 106 17.19 -16.69 -1.82
CA LEU A 106 18.54 -16.20 -1.54
C LEU A 106 19.68 -16.73 -2.47
N LEU A 107 19.47 -17.75 -3.32
CA LEU A 107 20.59 -18.48 -3.95
C LEU A 107 20.62 -18.45 -5.48
N ASN A 108 19.85 -17.59 -6.17
CA ASN A 108 19.75 -17.69 -7.62
C ASN A 108 19.85 -16.36 -8.39
N LEU A 109 20.81 -15.49 -8.02
CA LEU A 109 21.07 -14.24 -8.78
C LEU A 109 21.27 -14.47 -10.29
N LYS A 110 21.94 -15.57 -10.69
CA LYS A 110 22.11 -15.94 -12.10
C LYS A 110 20.80 -16.39 -12.78
N ARG A 111 19.82 -16.89 -12.02
CA ARG A 111 18.51 -17.32 -12.53
C ARG A 111 17.49 -16.19 -12.54
N CYS A 112 17.68 -15.16 -11.71
CA CYS A 112 16.78 -14.01 -11.63
C CYS A 112 16.59 -13.31 -12.97
N LEU A 113 17.62 -13.23 -13.81
CA LEU A 113 17.57 -12.53 -15.11
C LEU A 113 17.16 -13.43 -16.27
N ARG A 114 16.81 -14.70 -16.04
CA ARG A 114 16.51 -15.70 -17.08
C ARG A 114 15.01 -16.01 -17.24
N HIS A 115 14.13 -15.21 -16.69
CA HIS A 115 12.70 -15.37 -16.99
C HIS A 115 12.48 -15.22 -18.49
N LYS A 116 11.76 -16.18 -19.09
CA LYS A 116 11.42 -16.10 -20.51
C LYS A 116 10.59 -14.84 -20.76
N THR A 117 10.85 -14.19 -21.87
CA THR A 117 10.13 -12.97 -22.28
C THR A 117 8.62 -13.17 -22.23
N ASN A 118 8.14 -14.32 -22.72
CA ASN A 118 6.71 -14.66 -22.74
C ASN A 118 6.09 -14.70 -21.33
N ASP A 119 6.80 -15.21 -20.32
CA ASP A 119 6.28 -15.28 -18.95
C ASP A 119 6.08 -13.86 -18.37
N LEU A 120 7.02 -12.95 -18.65
CA LEU A 120 6.92 -11.54 -18.21
C LEU A 120 5.87 -10.76 -19.01
N GLU A 121 5.71 -11.08 -20.30
CA GLU A 121 4.68 -10.46 -21.14
C GLU A 121 3.27 -10.82 -20.66
N HIS A 122 3.05 -12.09 -20.30
CA HIS A 122 1.77 -12.53 -19.72
C HIS A 122 1.43 -11.81 -18.40
N LEU A 123 2.43 -11.52 -17.56
CA LEU A 123 2.24 -10.76 -16.33
C LEU A 123 1.80 -9.31 -16.57
N LEU A 124 2.08 -8.78 -17.76
CA LEU A 124 1.74 -7.41 -18.16
C LEU A 124 0.53 -7.34 -19.08
N GLU A 125 -0.10 -8.47 -19.40
CA GLU A 125 -1.30 -8.50 -20.24
C GLU A 125 -2.50 -7.83 -19.54
N GLY A 126 -3.21 -7.02 -20.28
CA GLY A 126 -4.40 -6.32 -19.77
C GLY A 126 -4.10 -5.13 -18.84
N ILE A 127 -2.83 -4.68 -18.78
CA ILE A 127 -2.45 -3.46 -18.05
C ILE A 127 -2.53 -2.28 -19.02
N SER A 128 -3.38 -1.30 -18.69
CA SER A 128 -3.71 -0.15 -19.54
C SER A 128 -2.53 0.74 -19.92
N LEU A 129 -1.45 0.75 -19.11
CA LEU A 129 -0.26 1.60 -19.31
C LEU A 129 0.82 0.99 -20.23
N ASP A 130 0.50 -0.11 -20.94
CA ASP A 130 1.27 -0.70 -22.03
C ASP A 130 2.75 -1.03 -21.66
N LEU A 131 2.99 -1.40 -20.40
CA LEU A 131 4.34 -1.70 -19.86
C LEU A 131 5.08 -2.78 -20.66
N LYS A 132 4.35 -3.62 -21.38
CA LYS A 132 4.90 -4.68 -22.24
C LYS A 132 5.89 -4.11 -23.27
N LYS A 133 5.61 -2.93 -23.84
CA LYS A 133 6.50 -2.25 -24.81
C LYS A 133 7.80 -1.72 -24.19
N TYR A 134 7.83 -1.60 -22.86
CA TYR A 134 8.95 -0.98 -22.14
C TYR A 134 9.83 -2.00 -21.40
N LEU A 135 9.66 -3.31 -21.66
CA LEU A 135 10.38 -4.38 -20.94
C LEU A 135 11.90 -4.18 -20.91
N ASP A 136 12.49 -3.70 -21.99
CA ASP A 136 13.93 -3.53 -22.12
C ASP A 136 14.38 -2.04 -21.92
N ILE A 137 13.46 -1.18 -21.48
CA ILE A 137 13.71 0.21 -21.14
C ILE A 137 14.02 0.33 -19.65
N LYS A 138 14.99 1.16 -19.28
CA LYS A 138 15.31 1.46 -17.88
C LYS A 138 14.16 2.21 -17.23
N VAL A 139 13.84 1.85 -15.99
CA VAL A 139 12.72 2.40 -15.23
C VAL A 139 12.80 3.93 -15.08
N GLN A 140 14.00 4.51 -15.01
CA GLN A 140 14.17 5.96 -14.95
C GLN A 140 13.58 6.72 -16.14
N TYR A 141 13.38 6.07 -17.29
CA TYR A 141 12.81 6.69 -18.50
C TYR A 141 11.29 6.48 -18.62
N LEU A 142 10.67 5.77 -17.70
CA LEU A 142 9.22 5.60 -17.64
C LEU A 142 8.54 6.88 -17.14
N SER A 143 7.28 7.09 -17.53
CA SER A 143 6.42 8.11 -16.91
C SER A 143 6.15 7.79 -15.43
N GLY A 144 5.66 8.76 -14.67
CA GLY A 144 5.29 8.59 -13.27
C GLY A 144 4.29 7.45 -13.08
N GLY A 145 3.21 7.44 -13.87
CA GLY A 145 2.19 6.39 -13.82
C GLY A 145 2.70 5.01 -14.21
N GLN A 146 3.55 4.93 -15.24
CA GLN A 146 4.19 3.65 -15.62
C GLN A 146 5.08 3.11 -14.52
N ARG A 147 5.86 3.96 -13.84
CA ARG A 147 6.68 3.56 -12.69
C ARG A 147 5.82 3.11 -11.52
N GLN A 148 4.72 3.82 -11.26
CA GLN A 148 3.80 3.48 -10.18
C GLN A 148 3.11 2.14 -10.44
N SER A 149 2.63 1.90 -11.67
CA SER A 149 2.06 0.63 -12.07
C SER A 149 3.07 -0.51 -11.97
N LEU A 150 4.32 -0.28 -12.38
CA LEU A 150 5.39 -1.26 -12.22
C LEU A 150 5.62 -1.59 -10.74
N SER A 151 5.70 -0.60 -9.85
CA SER A 151 5.87 -0.78 -8.40
C SER A 151 4.72 -1.60 -7.81
N LEU A 152 3.48 -1.30 -8.21
CA LEU A 152 2.28 -2.03 -7.79
C LEU A 152 2.33 -3.50 -8.23
N ILE A 153 2.63 -3.76 -9.51
CA ILE A 153 2.75 -5.11 -10.05
C ILE A 153 3.83 -5.88 -9.29
N MET A 154 5.02 -5.31 -9.14
CA MET A 154 6.13 -5.93 -8.41
C MET A 154 5.75 -6.28 -6.97
N SER A 155 5.01 -5.40 -6.29
CA SER A 155 4.54 -5.62 -4.91
C SER A 155 3.53 -6.75 -4.81
N SER A 156 2.76 -7.02 -5.88
CA SER A 156 1.75 -8.08 -5.93
C SER A 156 2.29 -9.44 -6.43
N LEU A 157 3.47 -9.48 -7.08
CA LEU A 157 4.03 -10.71 -7.67
C LEU A 157 4.42 -11.76 -6.63
N ALA A 158 4.83 -11.33 -5.44
CA ALA A 158 5.18 -12.24 -4.35
C ALA A 158 3.95 -12.84 -3.65
N SER A 159 2.74 -12.54 -4.12
CA SER A 159 1.47 -12.93 -3.49
C SER A 159 1.47 -12.64 -1.99
N PRO A 160 1.66 -11.37 -1.60
CA PRO A 160 1.68 -11.00 -0.19
C PRO A 160 0.29 -11.25 0.42
N LYS A 161 0.23 -11.52 1.72
CA LYS A 161 -1.02 -11.58 2.47
C LYS A 161 -1.64 -10.20 2.67
N VAL A 162 -0.77 -9.19 2.86
CA VAL A 162 -1.18 -7.79 3.05
C VAL A 162 -0.45 -6.89 2.08
N LEU A 163 -1.18 -6.02 1.39
CA LEU A 163 -0.68 -4.95 0.54
C LEU A 163 -0.96 -3.60 1.18
N LEU A 164 0.08 -2.82 1.41
CA LEU A 164 0.01 -1.47 1.96
C LEU A 164 0.23 -0.47 0.82
N LEU A 165 -0.72 0.44 0.62
CA LEU A 165 -0.69 1.47 -0.39
C LEU A 165 -0.62 2.84 0.30
N ASP A 166 0.51 3.53 0.17
CA ASP A 166 0.76 4.81 0.83
C ASP A 166 0.68 5.94 -0.18
N GLU A 167 -0.50 6.55 -0.32
CA GLU A 167 -0.78 7.67 -1.23
C GLU A 167 -0.26 7.45 -2.67
N HIS A 168 -0.31 6.22 -3.13
CA HIS A 168 0.36 5.74 -4.34
C HIS A 168 -0.13 6.38 -5.65
N THR A 169 -1.20 7.19 -5.61
CA THR A 169 -1.72 7.94 -6.77
C THR A 169 -1.57 9.46 -6.63
N ALA A 170 -1.08 9.97 -5.49
CA ALA A 170 -1.12 11.40 -5.16
C ALA A 170 -0.25 12.28 -6.08
N ALA A 171 0.87 11.76 -6.59
CA ALA A 171 1.81 12.48 -7.44
C ALA A 171 1.49 12.38 -8.95
N LEU A 172 0.33 11.83 -9.31
CA LEU A 172 -0.06 11.57 -10.69
C LEU A 172 -1.13 12.57 -11.15
N ASP A 173 -1.18 12.83 -12.46
CA ASP A 173 -2.29 13.56 -13.04
C ASP A 173 -3.61 12.79 -12.89
N PRO A 174 -4.78 13.45 -12.95
CA PRO A 174 -6.08 12.82 -12.66
C PRO A 174 -6.39 11.60 -13.52
N LYS A 175 -6.02 11.62 -14.80
CA LYS A 175 -6.29 10.50 -15.72
C LYS A 175 -5.43 9.29 -15.34
N THR A 176 -4.13 9.50 -15.20
CA THR A 176 -3.19 8.44 -14.81
C THR A 176 -3.48 7.90 -13.41
N SER A 177 -3.91 8.77 -12.48
CA SER A 177 -4.34 8.38 -11.13
C SER A 177 -5.52 7.41 -11.18
N ASN A 178 -6.52 7.66 -12.03
CA ASN A 178 -7.65 6.74 -12.24
C ASN A 178 -7.21 5.41 -12.86
N GLU A 179 -6.33 5.43 -13.87
CA GLU A 179 -5.80 4.20 -14.47
C GLU A 179 -5.03 3.34 -13.46
N VAL A 180 -4.25 3.96 -12.57
CA VAL A 180 -3.48 3.24 -11.53
C VAL A 180 -4.40 2.67 -10.44
N ILE A 181 -5.42 3.41 -10.00
CA ILE A 181 -6.33 2.88 -8.97
C ILE A 181 -7.23 1.76 -9.52
N GLU A 182 -7.68 1.84 -10.78
CA GLU A 182 -8.39 0.75 -11.46
C GLU A 182 -7.52 -0.51 -11.56
N LEU A 183 -6.26 -0.35 -11.93
CA LEU A 183 -5.28 -1.45 -11.93
C LEU A 183 -5.09 -2.03 -10.51
N THR A 184 -5.06 -1.17 -9.50
CA THR A 184 -4.94 -1.58 -8.10
C THR A 184 -6.12 -2.47 -7.70
N ASP A 185 -7.35 -2.00 -7.93
CA ASP A 185 -8.56 -2.75 -7.59
C ASP A 185 -8.61 -4.10 -8.30
N LYS A 186 -8.30 -4.10 -9.61
CA LYS A 186 -8.21 -5.33 -10.40
C LYS A 186 -7.24 -6.35 -9.77
N ILE A 187 -6.00 -5.94 -9.49
CA ILE A 187 -4.97 -6.83 -8.93
C ILE A 187 -5.39 -7.35 -7.56
N VAL A 188 -5.90 -6.48 -6.70
CA VAL A 188 -6.33 -6.83 -5.33
C VAL A 188 -7.46 -7.84 -5.36
N ARG A 189 -8.48 -7.63 -6.22
CA ARG A 189 -9.63 -8.53 -6.36
C ARG A 189 -9.24 -9.87 -6.96
N GLU A 190 -8.49 -9.86 -8.08
CA GLU A 190 -8.06 -11.09 -8.76
C GLU A 190 -7.20 -12.00 -7.87
N LYS A 191 -6.39 -11.40 -6.99
CA LYS A 191 -5.47 -12.15 -6.12
C LYS A 191 -5.98 -12.32 -4.69
N ASN A 192 -7.15 -11.77 -4.37
CA ASN A 192 -7.74 -11.75 -3.01
C ASN A 192 -6.73 -11.28 -1.95
N ILE A 193 -6.08 -10.10 -2.17
CA ILE A 193 -5.06 -9.58 -1.27
C ILE A 193 -5.70 -8.63 -0.26
N THR A 194 -5.56 -8.90 1.03
CA THR A 194 -5.95 -7.93 2.09
C THR A 194 -5.18 -6.63 1.89
N THR A 195 -5.89 -5.50 1.72
CA THR A 195 -5.27 -4.25 1.28
C THR A 195 -5.65 -3.09 2.18
N LEU A 196 -4.65 -2.31 2.61
CA LEU A 196 -4.85 -1.03 3.28
C LEU A 196 -4.33 0.09 2.39
N MET A 197 -5.23 0.96 1.95
CA MET A 197 -4.90 2.11 1.11
C MET A 197 -5.05 3.41 1.88
N VAL A 198 -3.96 4.10 2.14
CA VAL A 198 -3.97 5.49 2.60
C VAL A 198 -4.10 6.40 1.38
N THR A 199 -5.06 7.31 1.41
CA THR A 199 -5.29 8.26 0.32
C THR A 199 -5.87 9.59 0.83
N HIS A 200 -5.56 10.67 0.14
CA HIS A 200 -6.23 11.97 0.30
C HIS A 200 -7.33 12.19 -0.75
N ASN A 201 -7.44 11.32 -1.75
CA ASN A 201 -8.49 11.39 -2.76
C ASN A 201 -9.77 10.76 -2.22
N LEU A 202 -10.70 11.59 -1.76
CA LEU A 202 -11.98 11.13 -1.21
C LEU A 202 -12.84 10.38 -2.23
N LYS A 203 -12.77 10.74 -3.51
CA LYS A 203 -13.48 10.02 -4.57
C LYS A 203 -12.97 8.59 -4.68
N HIS A 204 -11.64 8.40 -4.71
CA HIS A 204 -11.06 7.07 -4.74
C HIS A 204 -11.39 6.28 -3.45
N ALA A 205 -11.34 6.95 -2.28
CA ALA A 205 -11.66 6.31 -1.01
C ALA A 205 -13.11 5.80 -0.94
N LEU A 206 -14.07 6.55 -1.53
CA LEU A 206 -15.47 6.14 -1.61
C LEU A 206 -15.71 5.07 -2.67
N GLN A 207 -15.11 5.21 -3.85
CA GLN A 207 -15.35 4.37 -5.00
C GLN A 207 -14.69 2.99 -4.88
N TYR A 208 -13.49 2.92 -4.29
CA TYR A 208 -12.69 1.70 -4.19
C TYR A 208 -12.60 1.20 -2.75
N GLY A 209 -12.40 -0.11 -2.60
CA GLY A 209 -12.37 -0.77 -1.32
C GLY A 209 -13.76 -1.05 -0.72
N ASP A 210 -13.79 -2.00 0.20
CA ASP A 210 -15.01 -2.51 0.85
C ASP A 210 -15.39 -1.69 2.07
N ARG A 211 -14.39 -1.08 2.71
CA ARG A 211 -14.50 -0.35 3.98
C ARG A 211 -13.75 0.98 3.92
N LEU A 212 -14.28 1.98 4.59
CA LEU A 212 -13.66 3.29 4.76
C LEU A 212 -13.44 3.56 6.25
N ILE A 213 -12.18 3.84 6.60
CA ILE A 213 -11.78 4.23 7.95
C ILE A 213 -11.27 5.66 7.91
N MET A 214 -11.74 6.51 8.82
CA MET A 214 -11.20 7.85 9.01
C MET A 214 -10.44 7.93 10.34
N LEU A 215 -9.16 8.32 10.24
CA LEU A 215 -8.30 8.57 11.39
C LEU A 215 -8.23 10.05 11.71
N HIS A 216 -8.44 10.40 12.99
CA HIS A 216 -8.23 11.73 13.50
C HIS A 216 -7.54 11.68 14.86
N LYS A 217 -6.48 12.46 15.06
CA LYS A 217 -5.67 12.53 16.31
C LYS A 217 -5.34 11.15 16.92
N GLY A 218 -5.06 10.16 16.05
CA GLY A 218 -4.69 8.80 16.48
C GLY A 218 -5.85 7.87 16.81
N GLU A 219 -7.09 8.30 16.62
CA GLU A 219 -8.31 7.55 16.85
C GLU A 219 -9.09 7.28 15.56
N VAL A 220 -9.92 6.25 15.57
CA VAL A 220 -10.88 5.96 14.49
C VAL A 220 -12.15 6.75 14.77
N VAL A 221 -12.45 7.74 13.93
CA VAL A 221 -13.65 8.59 14.06
C VAL A 221 -14.77 8.21 13.10
N LEU A 222 -14.46 7.43 12.06
CA LEU A 222 -15.42 6.83 11.14
C LEU A 222 -14.92 5.46 10.75
N ASP A 223 -15.83 4.49 10.74
CA ASP A 223 -15.57 3.13 10.30
C ASP A 223 -16.86 2.57 9.68
N VAL A 224 -16.90 2.52 8.35
CA VAL A 224 -18.09 2.13 7.58
C VAL A 224 -17.72 1.17 6.47
N ASN A 225 -18.61 0.20 6.21
CA ASN A 225 -18.43 -0.79 5.16
C ASN A 225 -19.73 -1.00 4.35
N GLY A 226 -19.64 -1.69 3.22
CA GLY A 226 -20.74 -2.13 2.38
C GLY A 226 -21.77 -1.02 2.13
N ARG A 227 -23.05 -1.27 2.45
CA ARG A 227 -24.15 -0.34 2.18
C ARG A 227 -24.05 1.02 2.90
N GLU A 228 -23.37 1.08 4.03
CA GLU A 228 -23.15 2.34 4.75
C GLU A 228 -22.13 3.20 4.01
N LYS A 229 -21.04 2.59 3.53
CA LYS A 229 -20.04 3.25 2.70
C LYS A 229 -20.64 3.75 1.38
N GLU A 230 -21.49 2.95 0.71
CA GLU A 230 -22.14 3.31 -0.56
C GLU A 230 -23.03 4.54 -0.47
N LYS A 231 -23.61 4.81 0.69
CA LYS A 231 -24.48 5.97 0.94
C LYS A 231 -23.71 7.23 1.35
N LEU A 232 -22.46 7.07 1.74
CA LEU A 232 -21.66 8.18 2.27
C LEU A 232 -21.27 9.13 1.14
N THR A 233 -21.48 10.43 1.40
CA THR A 233 -21.10 11.50 0.44
C THR A 233 -19.79 12.15 0.84
N ILE A 234 -19.18 12.87 -0.12
CA ILE A 234 -17.93 13.63 0.16
C ILE A 234 -18.23 14.73 1.18
N GLU A 235 -19.38 15.38 1.10
CA GLU A 235 -19.82 16.44 2.00
C GLU A 235 -19.89 15.94 3.45
N GLU A 236 -20.49 14.79 3.67
CA GLU A 236 -20.56 14.15 5.00
C GLU A 236 -19.18 13.79 5.57
N ILE A 237 -18.25 13.38 4.70
CA ILE A 237 -16.86 13.13 5.11
C ILE A 237 -16.19 14.45 5.51
N LEU A 238 -16.37 15.52 4.71
CA LEU A 238 -15.78 16.83 4.99
C LEU A 238 -16.33 17.44 6.29
N GLU A 239 -17.63 17.33 6.53
CA GLU A 239 -18.23 17.72 7.81
C GLU A 239 -17.58 17.02 9.00
N LYS A 240 -17.34 15.70 8.89
CA LYS A 240 -16.64 14.94 9.95
C LYS A 240 -15.19 15.40 10.16
N PHE A 241 -14.50 15.87 9.11
CA PHE A 241 -13.20 16.50 9.26
C PHE A 241 -13.26 17.81 10.05
N GLU A 242 -14.30 18.62 9.86
CA GLU A 242 -14.49 19.88 10.55
C GLU A 242 -14.91 19.69 12.02
N TYR A 243 -15.81 18.77 12.30
CA TYR A 243 -16.26 18.47 13.67
C TYR A 243 -15.24 17.71 14.52
N ALA A 244 -14.25 17.08 13.90
CA ALA A 244 -13.16 16.42 14.61
C ALA A 244 -12.02 17.40 15.00
N VAL A 245 -12.11 18.68 14.61
CA VAL A 245 -11.20 19.76 15.00
C VAL A 245 -11.64 20.35 16.31
#